data_753e93f6553d7233ea688a693645bf64
#
_entry.id   753e93f6553d7233ea688a693645bf64
#
_cell.length_a   1.000
_cell.length_b   1.000
_cell.length_c   1.000
_cell.angle_alpha   90.00
_cell.angle_beta   90.00
_cell.angle_gamma   90.00
#
_symmetry.space_group_name_H-M   'P 1'
#
loop_
_entity.id
_entity.type
_entity.pdbx_description
1 polymer ?
#
loop_
_entity_poly.entity_id
_entity_poly.type
_entity_poly.pdbx_seq_one_letter_code
_entity_poly.pdbx_strand_id
1 'polypeptide(L)'
;MESEPGKAPKGRPKRGFWGVIQWIFLWGTIFGLSGVALVAVTNKAVIWSSSDAFCGTFCHTMTWTSAAYHQGPHFINASGVRASCGQCHIPYDSSHATATEYVKLLLYKADRGAKDFWNESRKTIATKEEWEKQRPQLGAEFESYTKAHNYITCRGCHSLEAFGGPRSRMKALIHKDQIKTNTFDCFQCHQDVGHVYEQQVAKVGGWYTDEQAASGATLYQAQCASCHGAKLEGGAGPSLKGTTWHQMYGGARLLTVWGEIIGPMAQYAGTTYTTQQSLDIVSYLLQQNGLPSGNQPLADTRELPEVLPAK
;
A
#
# COMPACT_ATOMS: atom_id res chain seq x y z
N MET A 1 -60.90 -56.02 -44.15
CA MET A 1 -59.99 -55.20 -43.28
C MET A 1 -59.10 -54.36 -44.21
N GLU A 2 -59.63 -53.16 -44.52
CA GLU A 2 -58.90 -52.21 -45.33
C GLU A 2 -57.98 -51.40 -44.42
N SER A 3 -56.69 -51.40 -44.75
CA SER A 3 -55.66 -50.61 -44.05
C SER A 3 -55.71 -49.16 -44.54
N GLU A 4 -55.98 -48.25 -43.62
CA GLU A 4 -55.89 -46.80 -43.89
C GLU A 4 -54.47 -46.41 -44.32
N PRO A 5 -54.29 -45.56 -45.36
CA PRO A 5 -52.97 -45.07 -45.75
C PRO A 5 -52.48 -44.06 -44.76
N GLY A 6 -51.31 -44.36 -44.15
CA GLY A 6 -50.63 -43.48 -43.16
C GLY A 6 -50.38 -42.09 -43.72
N LYS A 7 -50.80 -41.05 -43.02
CA LYS A 7 -50.52 -39.64 -43.30
C LYS A 7 -48.99 -39.39 -43.18
N ALA A 8 -48.37 -39.06 -44.32
CA ALA A 8 -46.98 -38.65 -44.36
C ALA A 8 -46.74 -37.44 -43.40
N PRO A 9 -45.62 -37.37 -42.69
CA PRO A 9 -45.33 -36.26 -41.77
C PRO A 9 -45.29 -34.95 -42.56
N LYS A 10 -46.07 -33.95 -42.15
CA LYS A 10 -46.05 -32.62 -42.73
C LYS A 10 -44.65 -32.04 -42.58
N GLY A 11 -43.94 -31.89 -43.70
CA GLY A 11 -42.61 -31.23 -43.71
C GLY A 11 -42.71 -29.83 -43.12
N ARG A 12 -41.72 -29.44 -42.27
CA ARG A 12 -41.66 -28.11 -41.70
C ARG A 12 -41.70 -27.06 -42.82
N PRO A 13 -42.53 -26.02 -42.75
CA PRO A 13 -42.60 -24.99 -43.77
C PRO A 13 -41.24 -24.35 -43.91
N LYS A 14 -40.67 -24.30 -45.14
CA LYS A 14 -39.45 -23.58 -45.48
C LYS A 14 -39.71 -22.09 -45.25
N ARG A 15 -38.96 -21.47 -44.34
CA ARG A 15 -39.09 -20.02 -44.08
C ARG A 15 -38.73 -19.29 -45.39
N GLY A 16 -39.61 -18.42 -45.87
CA GLY A 16 -39.32 -17.55 -46.99
C GLY A 16 -38.18 -16.58 -46.67
N PHE A 17 -37.55 -15.98 -47.66
CA PHE A 17 -36.45 -15.04 -47.55
C PHE A 17 -36.67 -13.99 -46.43
N TRP A 18 -37.80 -13.38 -46.37
CA TRP A 18 -38.19 -12.39 -45.32
C TRP A 18 -38.25 -13.00 -43.91
N GLY A 19 -38.67 -14.22 -43.77
CA GLY A 19 -38.70 -14.91 -42.50
C GLY A 19 -37.29 -15.24 -41.99
N VAL A 20 -36.34 -15.48 -42.87
CA VAL A 20 -34.93 -15.67 -42.51
C VAL A 20 -34.33 -14.36 -42.04
N ILE A 21 -34.57 -13.24 -42.74
CA ILE A 21 -34.10 -11.92 -42.36
C ILE A 21 -34.66 -11.52 -40.96
N GLN A 22 -35.94 -11.66 -40.75
CA GLN A 22 -36.58 -11.38 -39.44
C GLN A 22 -35.94 -12.22 -38.31
N TRP A 23 -35.63 -13.47 -38.60
CA TRP A 23 -35.04 -14.36 -37.64
C TRP A 23 -33.56 -13.95 -37.27
N ILE A 24 -32.80 -13.54 -38.29
CA ILE A 24 -31.44 -12.99 -38.08
C ILE A 24 -31.48 -11.72 -37.24
N PHE A 25 -32.39 -10.78 -37.58
CA PHE A 25 -32.53 -9.56 -36.82
C PHE A 25 -32.98 -9.84 -35.36
N LEU A 26 -33.93 -10.74 -35.16
CA LEU A 26 -34.42 -11.11 -33.83
C LEU A 26 -33.28 -11.67 -32.97
N TRP A 27 -32.54 -12.67 -33.51
CA TRP A 27 -31.45 -13.27 -32.77
C TRP A 27 -30.25 -12.33 -32.61
N GLY A 28 -29.95 -11.53 -33.63
CA GLY A 28 -28.95 -10.48 -33.56
C GLY A 28 -29.26 -9.46 -32.45
N THR A 29 -30.48 -9.03 -32.36
CA THR A 29 -30.94 -8.14 -31.27
C THR A 29 -30.87 -8.81 -29.89
N ILE A 30 -31.32 -10.05 -29.76
CA ILE A 30 -31.26 -10.81 -28.49
C ILE A 30 -29.80 -10.98 -28.05
N PHE A 31 -28.92 -11.45 -28.95
CA PHE A 31 -27.50 -11.63 -28.62
C PHE A 31 -26.81 -10.30 -28.32
N GLY A 32 -27.13 -9.24 -29.09
CA GLY A 32 -26.61 -7.89 -28.85
C GLY A 32 -27.00 -7.36 -27.47
N LEU A 33 -28.28 -7.41 -27.14
CA LEU A 33 -28.77 -6.98 -25.82
C LEU A 33 -28.20 -7.83 -24.67
N SER A 34 -28.12 -9.15 -24.87
CA SER A 34 -27.52 -10.05 -23.90
C SER A 34 -26.03 -9.76 -23.69
N GLY A 35 -25.31 -9.44 -24.76
CA GLY A 35 -23.90 -9.02 -24.69
C GLY A 35 -23.72 -7.73 -23.91
N VAL A 36 -24.55 -6.70 -24.21
CA VAL A 36 -24.52 -5.43 -23.46
C VAL A 36 -24.85 -5.66 -21.98
N ALA A 37 -25.88 -6.45 -21.69
CA ALA A 37 -26.27 -6.77 -20.32
C ALA A 37 -25.13 -7.50 -19.56
N LEU A 38 -24.47 -8.47 -20.21
CA LEU A 38 -23.35 -9.19 -19.65
C LEU A 38 -22.19 -8.25 -19.33
N VAL A 39 -21.81 -7.37 -20.24
CA VAL A 39 -20.75 -6.37 -20.01
C VAL A 39 -21.12 -5.44 -18.86
N ALA A 40 -22.37 -4.96 -18.80
CA ALA A 40 -22.82 -4.07 -17.74
C ALA A 40 -22.79 -4.75 -16.36
N VAL A 41 -23.25 -6.00 -16.27
CA VAL A 41 -23.22 -6.79 -15.02
C VAL A 41 -21.78 -7.07 -14.61
N THR A 42 -20.93 -7.50 -15.55
CA THR A 42 -19.50 -7.76 -15.27
C THR A 42 -18.81 -6.49 -14.78
N ASN A 43 -19.04 -5.35 -15.42
CA ASN A 43 -18.44 -4.08 -14.99
C ASN A 43 -18.90 -3.67 -13.58
N LYS A 44 -20.19 -3.80 -13.28
CA LYS A 44 -20.69 -3.57 -11.92
C LYS A 44 -20.07 -4.51 -10.89
N ALA A 45 -19.90 -5.77 -11.22
CA ALA A 45 -19.26 -6.75 -10.35
C ALA A 45 -17.77 -6.41 -10.12
N VAL A 46 -17.05 -5.96 -11.16
CA VAL A 46 -15.66 -5.49 -11.05
C VAL A 46 -15.55 -4.28 -10.14
N ILE A 47 -16.39 -3.27 -10.33
CA ILE A 47 -16.42 -2.05 -9.50
C ILE A 47 -16.73 -2.42 -8.04
N TRP A 48 -17.77 -3.20 -7.80
CA TRP A 48 -18.18 -3.60 -6.46
C TRP A 48 -17.08 -4.41 -5.76
N SER A 49 -16.50 -5.40 -6.43
CA SER A 49 -15.42 -6.23 -5.88
C SER A 49 -14.05 -5.53 -5.79
N SER A 50 -13.95 -4.26 -6.20
CA SER A 50 -12.78 -3.40 -6.00
C SER A 50 -13.01 -2.34 -4.91
N SER A 51 -14.21 -2.30 -4.31
CA SER A 51 -14.56 -1.31 -3.29
C SER A 51 -13.99 -1.65 -1.92
N ASP A 52 -13.76 -0.64 -1.10
CA ASP A 52 -13.33 -0.79 0.29
C ASP A 52 -14.33 -1.61 1.11
N ALA A 53 -15.62 -1.45 0.83
CA ALA A 53 -16.68 -2.23 1.49
C ALA A 53 -16.52 -3.73 1.21
N PHE A 54 -16.27 -4.11 -0.04
CA PHE A 54 -16.03 -5.52 -0.37
C PHE A 54 -14.73 -6.02 0.27
N CYS A 55 -13.63 -5.33 0.05
CA CYS A 55 -12.31 -5.75 0.53
C CYS A 55 -12.25 -5.79 2.07
N GLY A 56 -12.89 -4.84 2.75
CA GLY A 56 -12.80 -4.73 4.20
C GLY A 56 -13.79 -5.56 5.01
N THR A 57 -14.86 -6.10 4.38
CA THR A 57 -15.94 -6.75 5.14
C THR A 57 -16.36 -8.12 4.63
N PHE A 58 -16.04 -8.47 3.37
CA PHE A 58 -16.52 -9.72 2.78
C PHE A 58 -15.76 -10.95 3.30
N CYS A 59 -14.45 -10.83 3.49
CA CYS A 59 -13.61 -11.89 4.03
C CYS A 59 -13.18 -11.58 5.46
N HIS A 60 -13.26 -12.55 6.37
CA HIS A 60 -12.90 -12.33 7.77
C HIS A 60 -11.40 -12.03 7.95
N THR A 61 -10.53 -12.60 7.11
CA THR A 61 -9.08 -12.34 7.10
C THR A 61 -8.75 -10.88 6.82
N MET A 62 -9.62 -10.15 6.13
CA MET A 62 -9.44 -8.74 5.80
C MET A 62 -9.77 -7.79 6.95
N THR A 63 -10.39 -8.29 8.03
CA THR A 63 -10.77 -7.47 9.19
C THR A 63 -9.59 -6.74 9.81
N TRP A 64 -8.48 -7.45 10.01
CA TRP A 64 -7.27 -6.86 10.61
C TRP A 64 -6.57 -5.87 9.68
N THR A 65 -6.52 -6.20 8.39
CA THR A 65 -5.96 -5.34 7.35
C THR A 65 -6.78 -4.07 7.17
N SER A 66 -8.11 -4.21 7.14
CA SER A 66 -9.03 -3.08 7.06
C SER A 66 -8.91 -2.14 8.27
N ALA A 67 -8.84 -2.71 9.48
CA ALA A 67 -8.64 -1.91 10.70
C ALA A 67 -7.32 -1.13 10.65
N ALA A 68 -6.24 -1.75 10.19
CA ALA A 68 -4.94 -1.12 10.04
C ALA A 68 -4.93 -0.02 8.96
N TYR A 69 -5.65 -0.22 7.85
CA TYR A 69 -5.84 0.80 6.80
C TYR A 69 -6.54 2.05 7.34
N HIS A 70 -7.59 1.87 8.16
CA HIS A 70 -8.35 2.99 8.74
C HIS A 70 -7.53 3.85 9.71
N GLN A 71 -6.39 3.38 10.16
CA GLN A 71 -5.44 4.13 11.00
C GLN A 71 -4.30 4.75 10.17
N GLY A 72 -4.19 4.39 8.89
CA GLY A 72 -3.09 4.80 8.02
C GLY A 72 -3.24 6.19 7.42
N PRO A 73 -2.13 6.79 6.96
CA PRO A 73 -2.11 8.13 6.38
C PRO A 73 -2.86 8.22 5.06
N HIS A 74 -3.12 7.12 4.38
CA HIS A 74 -3.94 7.10 3.17
C HIS A 74 -5.45 7.11 3.45
N PHE A 75 -5.85 6.88 4.69
CA PHE A 75 -7.24 7.03 5.14
C PHE A 75 -7.45 8.31 5.95
N ILE A 76 -6.53 8.62 6.89
CA ILE A 76 -6.60 9.82 7.73
C ILE A 76 -5.50 10.78 7.30
N ASN A 77 -5.85 11.84 6.57
CA ASN A 77 -4.91 12.86 6.15
C ASN A 77 -5.56 14.25 6.04
N ALA A 78 -4.72 15.28 6.05
CA ALA A 78 -5.17 16.68 5.99
C ALA A 78 -5.77 17.09 4.64
N SER A 79 -5.51 16.33 3.57
CA SER A 79 -6.03 16.64 2.22
C SER A 79 -7.47 16.16 2.02
N GLY A 80 -7.94 15.22 2.86
CA GLY A 80 -9.23 14.56 2.70
C GLY A 80 -9.29 13.55 1.54
N VAL A 81 -8.20 13.38 0.79
CA VAL A 81 -8.12 12.39 -0.29
C VAL A 81 -7.84 11.01 0.32
N ARG A 82 -8.70 10.05 0.05
CA ARG A 82 -8.56 8.67 0.51
C ARG A 82 -8.23 7.76 -0.67
N ALA A 83 -7.14 7.03 -0.57
CA ALA A 83 -6.82 5.99 -1.54
C ALA A 83 -7.59 4.72 -1.20
N SER A 84 -8.41 4.21 -2.10
CA SER A 84 -9.15 2.97 -1.87
C SER A 84 -8.24 1.73 -1.90
N CYS A 85 -8.70 0.62 -1.29
CA CYS A 85 -8.01 -0.67 -1.37
C CYS A 85 -7.69 -1.05 -2.81
N GLY A 86 -8.66 -0.90 -3.71
CA GLY A 86 -8.49 -1.20 -5.13
C GLY A 86 -7.46 -0.31 -5.82
N GLN A 87 -7.35 0.97 -5.47
CA GLN A 87 -6.36 1.87 -6.06
C GLN A 87 -4.92 1.50 -5.71
N CYS A 88 -4.70 0.92 -4.53
CA CYS A 88 -3.38 0.47 -4.11
C CYS A 88 -3.05 -0.94 -4.60
N HIS A 89 -4.04 -1.85 -4.58
CA HIS A 89 -3.81 -3.28 -4.82
C HIS A 89 -4.11 -3.77 -6.23
N ILE A 90 -4.84 -2.98 -7.03
CA ILE A 90 -5.20 -3.37 -8.40
C ILE A 90 -4.45 -2.47 -9.40
N PRO A 91 -3.46 -3.00 -10.16
CA PRO A 91 -2.60 -2.19 -11.02
C PRO A 91 -3.28 -1.75 -12.33
N TYR A 92 -4.58 -2.01 -12.48
CA TYR A 92 -5.36 -1.70 -13.68
C TYR A 92 -6.54 -0.81 -13.31
N ASP A 93 -6.59 0.38 -13.91
CA ASP A 93 -7.72 1.29 -13.75
C ASP A 93 -8.86 0.87 -14.68
N SER A 94 -10.03 0.62 -14.11
CA SER A 94 -11.24 0.25 -14.87
C SER A 94 -11.94 1.45 -15.53
N SER A 95 -11.62 2.68 -15.12
CA SER A 95 -12.32 3.88 -15.60
C SER A 95 -11.80 4.40 -16.94
N HIS A 96 -10.54 4.11 -17.28
CA HIS A 96 -9.87 4.57 -18.50
C HIS A 96 -9.23 3.43 -19.29
N ALA A 97 -9.55 2.18 -18.93
CA ALA A 97 -8.93 1.01 -19.52
C ALA A 97 -9.29 0.85 -21.01
N THR A 98 -8.28 0.63 -21.81
CA THR A 98 -8.49 0.04 -23.14
C THR A 98 -9.09 -1.36 -23.01
N ALA A 99 -9.69 -1.90 -24.08
CA ALA A 99 -10.23 -3.26 -24.06
C ALA A 99 -9.20 -4.30 -23.59
N THR A 100 -7.93 -4.11 -23.98
CA THR A 100 -6.84 -5.00 -23.57
C THR A 100 -6.54 -4.88 -22.07
N GLU A 101 -6.53 -3.69 -21.52
CA GLU A 101 -6.30 -3.46 -20.06
C GLU A 101 -7.47 -3.98 -19.25
N TYR A 102 -8.70 -3.83 -19.76
CA TYR A 102 -9.87 -4.40 -19.11
C TYR A 102 -9.82 -5.93 -19.04
N VAL A 103 -9.39 -6.59 -20.11
CA VAL A 103 -9.17 -8.05 -20.09
C VAL A 103 -8.08 -8.44 -19.08
N LYS A 104 -6.96 -7.70 -19.03
CA LYS A 104 -5.90 -7.93 -18.03
C LYS A 104 -6.43 -7.76 -16.61
N LEU A 105 -7.26 -6.73 -16.36
CA LEU A 105 -7.94 -6.53 -15.09
C LEU A 105 -8.81 -7.73 -14.70
N LEU A 106 -9.63 -8.24 -15.64
CA LEU A 106 -10.47 -9.40 -15.39
C LEU A 106 -9.65 -10.65 -15.06
N LEU A 107 -8.57 -10.90 -15.80
CA LEU A 107 -7.67 -12.04 -15.56
C LEU A 107 -6.96 -11.91 -14.20
N TYR A 108 -6.48 -10.71 -13.88
CA TYR A 108 -5.86 -10.42 -12.58
C TYR A 108 -6.82 -10.69 -11.43
N LYS A 109 -8.05 -10.16 -11.52
CA LYS A 109 -9.07 -10.36 -10.48
C LYS A 109 -9.51 -11.81 -10.38
N ALA A 110 -9.58 -12.55 -11.50
CA ALA A 110 -9.89 -13.96 -11.49
C ALA A 110 -8.81 -14.78 -10.78
N ASP A 111 -7.53 -14.53 -11.08
CA ASP A 111 -6.41 -15.23 -10.43
C ASP A 111 -6.33 -14.93 -8.94
N ARG A 112 -6.32 -13.65 -8.57
CA ARG A 112 -6.18 -13.24 -7.16
C ARG A 112 -7.42 -13.58 -6.35
N GLY A 113 -8.60 -13.24 -6.88
CA GLY A 113 -9.86 -13.53 -6.19
C GLY A 113 -10.13 -15.02 -6.00
N ALA A 114 -9.71 -15.88 -6.95
CA ALA A 114 -9.82 -17.34 -6.77
C ALA A 114 -8.92 -17.84 -5.63
N LYS A 115 -7.69 -17.33 -5.52
CA LYS A 115 -6.75 -17.65 -4.44
C LYS A 115 -7.27 -17.19 -3.09
N ASP A 116 -7.75 -15.95 -3.02
CA ASP A 116 -8.29 -15.37 -1.79
C ASP A 116 -9.54 -16.13 -1.34
N PHE A 117 -10.46 -16.42 -2.25
CA PHE A 117 -11.67 -17.22 -1.96
C PHE A 117 -11.31 -18.65 -1.49
N TRP A 118 -10.31 -19.26 -2.12
CA TRP A 118 -9.84 -20.58 -1.72
C TRP A 118 -9.26 -20.58 -0.32
N ASN A 119 -8.39 -19.61 -0.01
CA ASN A 119 -7.77 -19.47 1.29
C ASN A 119 -8.81 -19.15 2.38
N GLU A 120 -9.76 -18.26 2.08
CA GLU A 120 -10.88 -17.93 2.97
C GLU A 120 -11.76 -19.15 3.26
N SER A 121 -12.12 -19.92 2.21
CA SER A 121 -12.96 -21.12 2.36
C SER A 121 -12.28 -22.23 3.18
N ARG A 122 -10.96 -22.30 3.11
CA ARG A 122 -10.15 -23.25 3.91
C ARG A 122 -9.78 -22.73 5.29
N LYS A 123 -10.11 -21.48 5.59
CA LYS A 123 -9.74 -20.79 6.83
C LYS A 123 -8.24 -20.90 7.13
N THR A 124 -7.41 -20.66 6.11
CA THR A 124 -5.94 -20.74 6.25
C THR A 124 -5.40 -19.69 7.22
N ILE A 125 -6.16 -18.62 7.45
CA ILE A 125 -5.90 -17.59 8.46
C ILE A 125 -7.22 -17.41 9.23
N ALA A 126 -7.38 -18.10 10.34
CA ALA A 126 -8.62 -18.08 11.11
C ALA A 126 -8.54 -17.13 12.33
N THR A 127 -7.33 -16.84 12.80
CA THR A 127 -7.10 -16.03 14.01
C THR A 127 -6.15 -14.87 13.75
N LYS A 128 -6.15 -13.89 14.68
CA LYS A 128 -5.23 -12.75 14.61
C LYS A 128 -3.77 -13.20 14.70
N GLU A 129 -3.48 -14.22 15.50
CA GLU A 129 -2.14 -14.76 15.68
C GLU A 129 -1.62 -15.40 14.39
N GLU A 130 -2.46 -16.14 13.67
CA GLU A 130 -2.11 -16.70 12.36
C GLU A 130 -1.89 -15.60 11.33
N TRP A 131 -2.72 -14.55 11.36
CA TRP A 131 -2.56 -13.38 10.54
C TRP A 131 -1.21 -12.69 10.79
N GLU A 132 -0.88 -12.38 12.04
CA GLU A 132 0.38 -11.73 12.39
C GLU A 132 1.61 -12.58 11.98
N LYS A 133 1.50 -13.90 12.03
CA LYS A 133 2.56 -14.81 11.57
C LYS A 133 2.75 -14.80 10.06
N GLN A 134 1.67 -14.68 9.28
CA GLN A 134 1.72 -14.73 7.82
C GLN A 134 1.89 -13.35 7.18
N ARG A 135 1.49 -12.28 7.87
CA ARG A 135 1.54 -10.90 7.38
C ARG A 135 2.89 -10.47 6.77
N PRO A 136 4.05 -10.77 7.36
CA PRO A 136 5.34 -10.38 6.78
C PRO A 136 5.56 -10.98 5.38
N GLN A 137 5.19 -12.24 5.18
CA GLN A 137 5.30 -12.87 3.87
C GLN A 137 4.34 -12.25 2.86
N LEU A 138 3.08 -12.02 3.25
CA LEU A 138 2.07 -11.37 2.40
C LEU A 138 2.50 -9.94 2.01
N GLY A 139 3.10 -9.20 2.94
CA GLY A 139 3.69 -7.90 2.70
C GLY A 139 4.83 -7.96 1.68
N ALA A 140 5.77 -8.89 1.85
CA ALA A 140 6.89 -9.07 0.92
C ALA A 140 6.43 -9.47 -0.50
N GLU A 141 5.38 -10.28 -0.63
CA GLU A 141 4.77 -10.62 -1.91
C GLU A 141 4.16 -9.37 -2.58
N PHE A 142 3.45 -8.54 -1.81
CA PHE A 142 2.89 -7.29 -2.32
C PHE A 142 3.99 -6.30 -2.75
N GLU A 143 5.05 -6.12 -1.96
CA GLU A 143 6.20 -5.29 -2.30
C GLU A 143 6.86 -5.75 -3.59
N SER A 144 7.17 -7.05 -3.70
CA SER A 144 7.76 -7.64 -4.89
C SER A 144 6.90 -7.43 -6.14
N TYR A 145 5.59 -7.65 -6.00
CA TYR A 145 4.63 -7.43 -7.07
C TYR A 145 4.61 -5.96 -7.52
N THR A 146 4.50 -5.03 -6.57
CA THR A 146 4.41 -3.59 -6.84
C THR A 146 5.70 -3.07 -7.48
N LYS A 147 6.85 -3.55 -7.01
CA LYS A 147 8.18 -3.25 -7.59
C LYS A 147 8.29 -3.75 -9.03
N ALA A 148 7.86 -4.99 -9.31
CA ALA A 148 7.85 -5.56 -10.65
C ALA A 148 6.96 -4.77 -11.63
N HIS A 149 5.94 -4.06 -11.13
CA HIS A 149 5.05 -3.19 -11.90
C HIS A 149 5.43 -1.70 -11.82
N ASN A 150 6.68 -1.40 -11.42
CA ASN A 150 7.22 -0.04 -11.34
C ASN A 150 6.34 0.92 -10.54
N TYR A 151 5.78 0.44 -9.42
CA TYR A 151 4.94 1.24 -8.51
C TYR A 151 3.76 1.95 -9.19
N ILE A 152 3.19 1.34 -10.21
CA ILE A 152 2.15 1.98 -11.05
C ILE A 152 0.97 2.49 -10.23
N THR A 153 0.58 1.77 -9.17
CA THR A 153 -0.51 2.15 -8.28
C THR A 153 -0.18 3.38 -7.43
N CYS A 154 1.05 3.48 -6.92
CA CYS A 154 1.53 4.65 -6.18
C CYS A 154 1.63 5.87 -7.10
N ARG A 155 2.20 5.68 -8.29
CA ARG A 155 2.42 6.72 -9.29
C ARG A 155 1.13 7.26 -9.91
N GLY A 156 0.03 6.54 -9.78
CA GLY A 156 -1.30 7.03 -10.19
C GLY A 156 -1.76 8.26 -9.41
N CYS A 157 -1.32 8.42 -8.16
CA CYS A 157 -1.64 9.56 -7.31
C CYS A 157 -0.40 10.39 -6.95
N HIS A 158 0.77 9.78 -6.82
CA HIS A 158 2.02 10.44 -6.46
C HIS A 158 2.83 10.80 -7.72
N SER A 159 2.74 12.05 -8.16
CA SER A 159 3.65 12.60 -9.17
C SER A 159 4.95 13.02 -8.50
N LEU A 160 6.05 12.44 -8.94
CA LEU A 160 7.38 12.81 -8.43
C LEU A 160 7.79 14.22 -8.83
N GLU A 161 7.29 14.72 -9.96
CA GLU A 161 7.48 16.09 -10.40
C GLU A 161 6.84 17.07 -9.41
N ALA A 162 5.70 16.70 -8.79
CA ALA A 162 5.04 17.50 -7.77
C ALA A 162 5.84 17.61 -6.47
N PHE A 163 6.80 16.72 -6.22
CA PHE A 163 7.70 16.83 -5.06
C PHE A 163 8.67 18.01 -5.16
N GLY A 164 8.90 18.56 -6.35
CA GLY A 164 9.74 19.73 -6.60
C GLY A 164 9.11 21.09 -6.25
N GLY A 165 7.87 21.12 -5.75
CA GLY A 165 7.19 22.37 -5.41
C GLY A 165 7.79 23.10 -4.20
N PRO A 166 7.54 24.44 -4.07
CA PRO A 166 8.17 25.27 -3.05
C PRO A 166 7.87 24.88 -1.60
N ARG A 167 6.77 24.15 -1.36
CA ARG A 167 6.40 23.63 -0.03
C ARG A 167 7.02 22.26 0.30
N SER A 168 7.72 21.66 -0.64
CA SER A 168 8.24 20.29 -0.49
C SER A 168 9.72 20.20 -0.85
N ARG A 169 10.47 21.29 -0.62
CA ARG A 169 11.92 21.37 -0.93
C ARG A 169 12.72 20.20 -0.38
N MET A 170 12.39 19.76 0.84
CA MET A 170 13.00 18.59 1.45
C MET A 170 12.64 17.31 0.68
N LYS A 171 11.36 17.10 0.36
CA LYS A 171 10.91 15.93 -0.40
C LYS A 171 11.57 15.87 -1.78
N ALA A 172 11.73 17.01 -2.45
CA ALA A 172 12.43 17.11 -3.72
C ALA A 172 13.90 16.69 -3.62
N LEU A 173 14.58 17.04 -2.54
CA LEU A 173 15.97 16.66 -2.32
C LEU A 173 16.12 15.17 -2.04
N ILE A 174 15.26 14.60 -1.19
CA ILE A 174 15.25 13.17 -0.86
C ILE A 174 15.01 12.32 -2.12
N HIS A 175 14.10 12.75 -2.99
CA HIS A 175 13.72 12.00 -4.19
C HIS A 175 14.50 12.43 -5.45
N LYS A 176 15.46 13.33 -5.31
CA LYS A 176 16.21 13.92 -6.45
C LYS A 176 16.85 12.87 -7.34
N ASP A 177 17.47 11.87 -6.75
CA ASP A 177 18.16 10.85 -7.50
C ASP A 177 17.18 9.87 -8.14
N GLN A 178 16.10 9.48 -7.44
CA GLN A 178 15.02 8.66 -7.99
C GLN A 178 14.31 9.37 -9.15
N ILE A 179 14.05 10.69 -9.01
CA ILE A 179 13.47 11.51 -10.07
C ILE A 179 14.41 11.54 -11.28
N LYS A 180 15.70 11.77 -11.05
CA LYS A 180 16.71 11.90 -12.11
C LYS A 180 16.93 10.59 -12.86
N THR A 181 16.96 9.47 -12.15
CA THR A 181 17.22 8.13 -12.73
C THR A 181 15.94 7.44 -13.19
N ASN A 182 14.77 7.97 -12.85
CA ASN A 182 13.46 7.33 -13.03
C ASN A 182 13.41 5.91 -12.43
N THR A 183 14.18 5.68 -11.38
CA THR A 183 14.18 4.42 -10.62
C THR A 183 13.50 4.64 -9.29
N PHE A 184 12.53 3.78 -8.97
CA PHE A 184 11.74 3.88 -7.77
C PHE A 184 11.86 2.61 -6.95
N ASP A 185 12.18 2.78 -5.67
CA ASP A 185 11.97 1.77 -4.65
C ASP A 185 11.29 2.44 -3.45
N CYS A 186 9.98 2.66 -3.60
CA CYS A 186 9.19 3.38 -2.60
C CYS A 186 9.23 2.67 -1.25
N PHE A 187 9.17 1.34 -1.25
CA PHE A 187 9.16 0.55 -0.02
C PHE A 187 10.50 0.48 0.71
N GLN A 188 11.59 0.88 0.08
CA GLN A 188 12.87 0.99 0.78
C GLN A 188 12.79 1.95 1.98
N CYS A 189 11.97 3.01 1.85
CA CYS A 189 11.79 4.04 2.88
C CYS A 189 10.35 4.14 3.38
N HIS A 190 9.36 3.88 2.51
CA HIS A 190 7.93 4.03 2.79
C HIS A 190 7.29 2.68 3.07
N GLN A 191 7.62 2.09 4.19
CA GLN A 191 6.96 0.87 4.66
C GLN A 191 5.70 1.23 5.44
N ASP A 192 4.69 0.33 5.46
CA ASP A 192 3.41 0.49 6.16
C ASP A 192 2.58 1.74 5.79
N VAL A 193 2.84 2.32 4.63
CA VAL A 193 2.11 3.52 4.19
C VAL A 193 0.61 3.29 3.97
N GLY A 194 0.21 2.07 3.66
CA GLY A 194 -1.20 1.69 3.47
C GLY A 194 -1.87 1.20 4.73
N HIS A 195 -1.12 0.54 5.62
CA HIS A 195 -1.64 -0.15 6.78
C HIS A 195 -0.78 0.11 8.00
N VAL A 196 -1.36 0.76 9.01
CA VAL A 196 -0.73 0.94 10.31
C VAL A 196 -1.24 -0.16 11.23
N TYR A 197 -0.48 -1.23 11.33
CA TYR A 197 -0.79 -2.30 12.26
C TYR A 197 -0.44 -1.86 13.68
N GLU A 198 -1.31 -2.16 14.65
CA GLU A 198 -0.93 -2.08 16.06
C GLU A 198 0.25 -3.01 16.27
N GLN A 199 1.42 -2.44 16.30
CA GLN A 199 2.60 -3.17 16.69
C GLN A 199 2.64 -3.18 18.21
N GLN A 200 3.05 -4.30 18.76
CA GLN A 200 3.27 -4.43 20.18
C GLN A 200 4.38 -3.44 20.59
N VAL A 201 3.97 -2.26 21.03
CA VAL A 201 4.85 -1.14 21.40
C VAL A 201 5.56 -1.41 22.74
N ALA A 202 5.47 -2.61 23.24
CA ALA A 202 6.23 -3.02 24.40
C ALA A 202 7.46 -3.81 23.95
N LYS A 203 8.53 -3.12 23.57
CA LYS A 203 9.85 -3.76 23.61
C LYS A 203 10.16 -4.04 25.08
N VAL A 204 9.96 -5.27 25.48
CA VAL A 204 10.41 -5.74 26.79
C VAL A 204 11.92 -5.60 26.82
N GLY A 205 12.44 -4.59 27.53
CA GLY A 205 13.89 -4.38 27.67
C GLY A 205 14.42 -3.05 27.15
N GLY A 206 13.57 -2.13 26.65
CA GLY A 206 13.99 -0.80 26.18
C GLY A 206 14.40 -0.75 24.71
N TRP A 207 14.62 0.45 24.17
CA TRP A 207 14.80 0.72 22.75
C TRP A 207 16.28 0.77 22.31
N TYR A 208 17.18 1.16 23.21
CA TYR A 208 18.59 1.45 22.96
C TYR A 208 19.36 1.29 24.27
N THR A 209 20.68 1.30 24.23
CA THR A 209 21.49 1.40 25.47
C THR A 209 21.85 2.86 25.77
N ASP A 210 22.09 3.15 27.05
CA ASP A 210 22.50 4.50 27.48
C ASP A 210 23.81 4.95 26.81
N GLU A 211 24.72 4.00 26.55
CA GLU A 211 25.98 4.27 25.84
C GLU A 211 25.71 4.70 24.38
N GLN A 212 24.76 4.06 23.72
CA GLN A 212 24.37 4.49 22.36
C GLN A 212 23.78 5.90 22.37
N ALA A 213 22.90 6.21 23.30
CA ALA A 213 22.33 7.55 23.42
C ALA A 213 23.38 8.61 23.71
N ALA A 214 24.38 8.31 24.57
CA ALA A 214 25.50 9.21 24.87
C ALA A 214 26.39 9.45 23.65
N SER A 215 26.71 8.40 22.88
CA SER A 215 27.43 8.51 21.62
C SER A 215 26.64 9.35 20.62
N GLY A 216 25.34 9.11 20.50
CA GLY A 216 24.43 9.86 19.64
C GLY A 216 24.32 11.33 20.02
N ALA A 217 24.31 11.65 21.32
CA ALA A 217 24.32 13.02 21.80
C ALA A 217 25.55 13.80 21.30
N THR A 218 26.73 13.18 21.36
CA THR A 218 27.97 13.78 20.86
C THR A 218 27.91 14.08 19.36
N LEU A 219 27.44 13.11 18.58
CA LEU A 219 27.25 13.26 17.12
C LEU A 219 26.19 14.34 16.80
N TYR A 220 25.09 14.35 17.54
CA TYR A 220 24.03 15.34 17.37
C TYR A 220 24.55 16.77 17.61
N GLN A 221 25.28 17.01 18.69
CA GLN A 221 25.83 18.33 18.99
C GLN A 221 26.81 18.79 17.91
N ALA A 222 27.58 17.89 17.35
CA ALA A 222 28.57 18.23 16.33
C ALA A 222 27.96 18.50 14.94
N GLN A 223 26.86 17.81 14.57
CA GLN A 223 26.39 17.77 13.19
C GLN A 223 24.97 18.31 13.01
N CYS A 224 24.11 18.26 14.03
CA CYS A 224 22.68 18.52 13.90
C CYS A 224 22.22 19.76 14.68
N ALA A 225 22.90 20.08 15.79
CA ALA A 225 22.48 21.13 16.71
C ALA A 225 22.45 22.54 16.09
N SER A 226 23.29 22.81 15.11
CA SER A 226 23.33 24.08 14.38
C SER A 226 22.00 24.42 13.68
N CYS A 227 21.27 23.39 13.23
CA CYS A 227 19.99 23.58 12.57
C CYS A 227 18.79 23.24 13.48
N HIS A 228 18.90 22.16 14.27
CA HIS A 228 17.80 21.65 15.08
C HIS A 228 17.79 22.13 16.54
N GLY A 229 18.74 23.00 16.91
CA GLY A 229 18.90 23.51 18.27
C GLY A 229 19.65 22.55 19.18
N ALA A 230 20.45 23.11 20.11
CA ALA A 230 21.27 22.31 21.03
C ALA A 230 20.44 21.42 21.99
N LYS A 231 19.19 21.77 22.22
CA LYS A 231 18.21 21.01 23.03
C LYS A 231 17.06 20.45 22.20
N LEU A 232 17.27 20.23 20.92
CA LEU A 232 16.27 19.76 19.94
C LEU A 232 15.05 20.69 19.78
N GLU A 233 15.15 21.94 20.22
CA GLU A 233 14.07 22.92 20.20
C GLU A 233 13.71 23.45 18.80
N GLY A 234 14.55 23.18 17.80
CA GLY A 234 14.42 23.72 16.46
C GLY A 234 15.21 25.02 16.23
N GLY A 235 15.19 25.52 15.03
CA GLY A 235 15.88 26.71 14.57
C GLY A 235 15.73 26.86 13.06
N ALA A 236 16.84 26.72 12.32
CA ALA A 236 16.77 26.61 10.88
C ALA A 236 16.07 25.32 10.40
N GLY A 237 16.17 24.24 11.20
CA GLY A 237 15.43 23.01 11.07
C GLY A 237 14.27 22.91 12.09
N PRO A 238 13.36 21.94 11.90
CA PRO A 238 12.25 21.73 12.84
C PRO A 238 12.74 21.25 14.20
N SER A 239 11.91 21.46 15.23
CA SER A 239 12.12 20.81 16.54
C SER A 239 12.09 19.29 16.39
N LEU A 240 13.02 18.60 17.05
CA LEU A 240 13.11 17.14 17.05
C LEU A 240 12.65 16.54 18.39
N LYS A 241 11.82 17.25 19.14
CA LYS A 241 11.22 16.77 20.39
C LYS A 241 9.78 17.23 20.58
N GLY A 242 9.09 16.56 21.51
CA GLY A 242 7.75 16.92 21.93
C GLY A 242 6.70 16.83 20.84
N THR A 243 5.76 17.79 20.79
CA THR A 243 4.63 17.76 19.87
C THR A 243 5.06 17.67 18.40
N THR A 244 6.09 18.43 17.99
CA THR A 244 6.60 18.40 16.62
C THR A 244 7.14 17.02 16.24
N TRP A 245 7.90 16.39 17.16
CA TRP A 245 8.37 15.02 16.97
C TRP A 245 7.21 14.03 16.79
N HIS A 246 6.22 14.10 17.68
CA HIS A 246 5.07 13.20 17.61
C HIS A 246 4.21 13.42 16.35
N GLN A 247 4.10 14.64 15.85
CA GLN A 247 3.41 14.92 14.59
C GLN A 247 4.17 14.36 13.38
N MET A 248 5.50 14.35 13.43
CA MET A 248 6.32 13.84 12.32
C MET A 248 6.47 12.32 12.34
N TYR A 249 6.65 11.74 13.52
CA TYR A 249 7.09 10.35 13.67
C TYR A 249 6.20 9.49 14.58
N GLY A 250 5.21 10.06 15.26
CA GLY A 250 4.25 9.28 16.06
C GLY A 250 3.51 8.28 15.18
N GLY A 251 3.56 6.99 15.52
CA GLY A 251 3.03 5.91 14.70
C GLY A 251 3.90 5.51 13.49
N ALA A 252 5.02 6.21 13.26
CA ALA A 252 5.95 5.83 12.20
C ALA A 252 6.89 4.72 12.65
N ARG A 253 7.40 3.95 11.70
CA ARG A 253 8.48 2.98 11.97
C ARG A 253 9.78 3.70 12.30
N LEU A 254 10.56 3.09 13.17
CA LEU A 254 11.90 3.57 13.51
C LEU A 254 12.80 3.67 12.27
N LEU A 255 12.61 2.79 11.29
CA LEU A 255 13.25 2.84 9.98
C LEU A 255 13.05 4.20 9.27
N THR A 256 11.91 4.86 9.46
CA THR A 256 11.64 6.19 8.87
C THR A 256 12.58 7.23 9.47
N VAL A 257 12.74 7.25 10.79
CA VAL A 257 13.67 8.17 11.48
C VAL A 257 15.11 7.90 11.07
N TRP A 258 15.49 6.64 11.03
CA TRP A 258 16.82 6.23 10.61
C TRP A 258 17.11 6.61 9.15
N GLY A 259 16.16 6.39 8.25
CA GLY A 259 16.24 6.78 6.84
C GLY A 259 16.45 8.28 6.63
N GLU A 260 15.80 9.12 7.44
CA GLU A 260 16.00 10.57 7.41
C GLU A 260 17.47 10.94 7.76
N ILE A 261 18.06 10.25 8.73
CA ILE A 261 19.42 10.53 9.20
C ILE A 261 20.45 10.09 8.15
N ILE A 262 20.36 8.88 7.62
CA ILE A 262 21.35 8.35 6.66
C ILE A 262 21.21 8.94 5.26
N GLY A 263 20.03 9.47 4.92
CA GLY A 263 19.74 10.09 3.64
C GLY A 263 19.85 11.61 3.69
N PRO A 264 18.71 12.29 3.84
CA PRO A 264 18.67 13.76 3.71
C PRO A 264 19.51 14.49 4.74
N MET A 265 19.52 14.06 6.00
CA MET A 265 20.26 14.76 7.03
C MET A 265 21.78 14.61 6.85
N ALA A 266 22.24 13.43 6.46
CA ALA A 266 23.64 13.20 6.11
C ALA A 266 24.08 14.10 4.93
N GLN A 267 23.23 14.22 3.92
CA GLN A 267 23.50 15.08 2.75
C GLN A 267 23.56 16.56 3.13
N TYR A 268 22.64 17.04 4.01
CA TYR A 268 22.68 18.41 4.49
C TYR A 268 23.89 18.71 5.36
N ALA A 269 24.31 17.75 6.19
CA ALA A 269 25.49 17.87 7.01
C ALA A 269 26.80 17.74 6.19
N GLY A 270 26.72 17.41 4.90
CA GLY A 270 27.86 17.18 4.03
C GLY A 270 28.73 15.99 4.47
N THR A 271 28.09 14.99 5.09
CA THR A 271 28.78 13.83 5.66
C THR A 271 28.09 12.52 5.31
N THR A 272 28.73 11.41 5.64
CA THR A 272 28.14 10.08 5.60
C THR A 272 28.25 9.45 6.98
N TYR A 273 27.19 8.84 7.45
CA TYR A 273 27.20 8.13 8.73
C TYR A 273 27.37 6.64 8.50
N THR A 274 28.17 5.99 9.34
CA THR A 274 28.11 4.53 9.45
C THR A 274 26.75 4.12 10.01
N THR A 275 26.36 2.87 9.80
CA THR A 275 25.13 2.31 10.39
C THR A 275 25.10 2.55 11.91
N GLN A 276 26.23 2.28 12.61
CA GLN A 276 26.31 2.49 14.05
C GLN A 276 26.11 3.96 14.43
N GLN A 277 26.81 4.89 13.80
CA GLN A 277 26.67 6.32 14.10
C GLN A 277 25.23 6.82 13.90
N SER A 278 24.57 6.35 12.86
CA SER A 278 23.16 6.72 12.61
C SER A 278 22.21 6.14 13.64
N LEU A 279 22.45 4.90 14.08
CA LEU A 279 21.67 4.26 15.15
C LEU A 279 21.92 4.94 16.51
N ASP A 280 23.12 5.40 16.78
CA ASP A 280 23.45 6.17 17.98
C ASP A 280 22.70 7.51 18.01
N ILE A 281 22.66 8.22 16.87
CA ILE A 281 21.85 9.46 16.74
C ILE A 281 20.37 9.17 16.98
N VAL A 282 19.82 8.10 16.36
CA VAL A 282 18.45 7.67 16.63
C VAL A 282 18.21 7.43 18.10
N SER A 283 19.12 6.70 18.77
CA SER A 283 19.02 6.39 20.20
C SER A 283 18.94 7.64 21.06
N TYR A 284 19.75 8.65 20.74
CA TYR A 284 19.66 9.95 21.42
C TYR A 284 18.32 10.65 21.18
N LEU A 285 17.80 10.65 19.95
CA LEU A 285 16.49 11.24 19.66
C LEU A 285 15.35 10.51 20.41
N LEU A 286 15.40 9.19 20.50
CA LEU A 286 14.46 8.39 21.27
C LEU A 286 14.52 8.74 22.76
N GLN A 287 15.71 8.86 23.33
CA GLN A 287 15.93 9.27 24.73
C GLN A 287 15.30 10.64 25.02
N GLN A 288 15.56 11.63 24.16
CA GLN A 288 15.06 12.99 24.30
C GLN A 288 13.53 13.10 24.15
N ASN A 289 12.91 12.08 23.57
CA ASN A 289 11.45 11.95 23.43
C ASN A 289 10.82 10.97 24.45
N GLY A 290 11.57 10.58 25.47
CA GLY A 290 11.06 9.84 26.62
C GLY A 290 10.87 8.34 26.40
N LEU A 291 11.47 7.76 25.35
CA LEU A 291 11.48 6.32 25.19
C LEU A 291 12.55 5.70 26.10
N PRO A 292 12.26 4.54 26.73
CA PRO A 292 13.15 3.95 27.72
C PRO A 292 14.40 3.31 27.10
N SER A 293 15.54 3.45 27.79
CA SER A 293 16.75 2.65 27.53
C SER A 293 16.57 1.21 28.00
N GLY A 294 17.43 0.33 27.54
CA GLY A 294 17.47 -1.09 27.89
C GLY A 294 18.88 -1.68 27.83
N ASN A 295 18.95 -2.99 27.93
CA ASN A 295 20.20 -3.74 28.00
C ASN A 295 20.72 -4.20 26.62
N GLN A 296 19.93 -3.98 25.57
CA GLN A 296 20.31 -4.37 24.22
C GLN A 296 20.49 -3.10 23.37
N PRO A 297 21.54 -3.05 22.57
CA PRO A 297 21.75 -1.94 21.66
C PRO A 297 20.65 -1.93 20.59
N LEU A 298 20.28 -0.74 20.12
CA LEU A 298 19.51 -0.57 18.92
C LEU A 298 20.33 -1.12 17.75
N ALA A 299 19.85 -2.18 17.12
CA ALA A 299 20.49 -2.83 16.00
C ALA A 299 20.01 -2.27 14.65
N ASP A 300 20.50 -2.81 13.55
CA ASP A 300 20.06 -2.42 12.19
C ASP A 300 18.53 -2.51 12.08
N THR A 301 17.91 -1.36 11.83
CA THR A 301 16.45 -1.21 11.88
C THR A 301 15.73 -1.78 10.68
N ARG A 302 16.43 -2.28 9.66
CA ARG A 302 15.77 -2.89 8.47
C ARG A 302 14.95 -4.11 8.80
N GLU A 303 15.26 -4.79 9.89
CA GLU A 303 14.57 -5.98 10.37
C GLU A 303 13.61 -5.69 11.55
N LEU A 304 13.64 -4.46 12.09
CA LEU A 304 12.83 -4.12 13.26
C LEU A 304 11.54 -3.40 12.85
N PRO A 305 10.39 -4.04 13.07
CA PRO A 305 9.08 -3.46 12.81
C PRO A 305 8.63 -2.49 13.93
N GLU A 306 9.56 -1.82 14.62
CA GLU A 306 9.23 -1.00 15.77
C GLU A 306 8.56 0.31 15.36
N VAL A 307 7.37 0.56 15.89
CA VAL A 307 6.60 1.77 15.68
C VAL A 307 6.70 2.65 16.91
N LEU A 308 7.01 3.92 16.66
CA LEU A 308 7.07 4.92 17.70
C LEU A 308 5.67 5.17 18.29
N PRO A 309 5.52 5.35 19.61
CA PRO A 309 4.23 5.62 20.22
C PRO A 309 3.55 6.82 19.56
N ALA A 310 2.33 6.62 19.07
CA ALA A 310 1.43 7.71 18.72
C ALA A 310 0.85 8.25 20.04
N LYS A 311 1.07 9.52 20.34
CA LYS A 311 0.38 10.18 21.47
C LYS A 311 -0.92 10.77 21.02
#